data_9a687efed4b46a543e3c5dc841a47874
#
_entry.id   9a687efed4b46a543e3c5dc841a47874
#
_cell.length_a   1.000
_cell.length_b   1.000
_cell.length_c   1.000
_cell.angle_alpha   90.00
_cell.angle_beta   90.00
_cell.angle_gamma   90.00
#
_symmetry.space_group_name_H-M   'P 1'
#
loop_
_entity.id
_entity.type
_entity.pdbx_description
1 polymer ?
#
loop_
_entity_poly.entity_id
_entity_poly.type
_entity_poly.pdbx_seq_one_letter_code
_entity_poly.pdbx_strand_id
1 'polypeptide(L)'
;MIVDTKYGQFECEDITRKKRRELYKRVKGIYASEDLELMHDLADDFAILAFGDEKNAEEKLGKLTALEEDEVLMTIINSYMGVKDPLETGD
;
A
#
# COMPACT_ATOMS: atom_id res chain seq x y z
N MET A 1 4.69 -7.42 9.37
CA MET A 1 4.61 -5.96 9.57
C MET A 1 3.16 -5.57 9.83
N ILE A 2 2.91 -4.82 10.87
CA ILE A 2 1.55 -4.33 11.16
C ILE A 2 1.44 -2.89 10.68
N VAL A 3 0.40 -2.61 9.90
CA VAL A 3 0.13 -1.28 9.37
C VAL A 3 -1.13 -0.73 10.03
N ASP A 4 -0.99 0.40 10.72
CA ASP A 4 -2.12 1.10 11.33
C ASP A 4 -2.77 2.02 10.31
N THR A 5 -4.08 1.90 10.16
CA THR A 5 -4.85 2.77 9.27
C THR A 5 -6.06 3.34 10.01
N LYS A 6 -6.75 4.28 9.40
CA LYS A 6 -8.00 4.82 9.94
C LYS A 6 -9.08 3.75 10.12
N TYR A 7 -8.98 2.66 9.39
CA TYR A 7 -9.99 1.60 9.35
C TYR A 7 -9.53 0.32 10.04
N GLY A 8 -8.49 0.41 10.86
CA GLY A 8 -7.98 -0.69 11.66
C GLY A 8 -6.54 -1.04 11.33
N GLN A 9 -6.06 -2.09 11.96
CA GLN A 9 -4.71 -2.61 11.77
C GLN A 9 -4.75 -3.74 10.75
N PHE A 10 -3.77 -3.75 9.86
CA PHE A 10 -3.61 -4.81 8.87
C PHE A 10 -2.24 -5.44 9.04
N GLU A 11 -2.21 -6.77 9.17
CA GLU A 11 -0.96 -7.50 9.18
C GLU A 11 -0.54 -7.76 7.74
N CYS A 12 0.65 -7.29 7.37
CA CYS A 12 1.16 -7.37 6.01
C CYS A 12 2.46 -8.15 5.99
N GLU A 13 2.73 -8.83 4.87
CA GLU A 13 3.98 -9.56 4.67
C GLU A 13 5.17 -8.59 4.68
N ASP A 14 6.28 -9.05 5.25
CA ASP A 14 7.52 -8.29 5.21
C ASP A 14 8.20 -8.44 3.85
N ILE A 15 8.97 -7.42 3.47
CA ILE A 15 9.75 -7.46 2.23
C ILE A 15 11.23 -7.23 2.55
N THR A 16 12.09 -7.71 1.65
CA THR A 16 13.53 -7.46 1.76
C THR A 16 13.85 -6.02 1.36
N ARG A 17 15.01 -5.54 1.78
CA ARG A 17 15.51 -4.23 1.37
C ARG A 17 15.64 -4.12 -0.15
N LYS A 18 16.09 -5.20 -0.80
CA LYS A 18 16.21 -5.26 -2.25
C LYS A 18 14.87 -5.08 -2.93
N LYS A 19 13.85 -5.82 -2.45
CA LYS A 19 12.48 -5.72 -2.97
C LYS A 19 11.92 -4.32 -2.79
N ARG A 20 12.11 -3.71 -1.61
CA ARG A 20 11.68 -2.34 -1.36
C ARG A 20 12.28 -1.35 -2.35
N ARG A 21 13.56 -1.51 -2.66
CA ARG A 21 14.27 -0.64 -3.60
C ARG A 21 13.71 -0.75 -5.01
N GLU A 22 13.40 -1.97 -5.45
CA GLU A 22 12.77 -2.20 -6.75
C GLU A 22 11.39 -1.55 -6.82
N LEU A 23 10.59 -1.73 -5.78
CA LEU A 23 9.25 -1.14 -5.69
C LEU A 23 9.30 0.38 -5.62
N TYR A 24 10.27 0.93 -4.92
CA TYR A 24 10.45 2.38 -4.81
C TYR A 24 10.63 3.03 -6.19
N LYS A 25 11.42 2.42 -7.04
CA LYS A 25 11.63 2.92 -8.41
C LYS A 25 10.33 2.92 -9.19
N ARG A 26 9.54 1.87 -9.06
CA ARG A 26 8.23 1.75 -9.71
C ARG A 26 7.24 2.80 -9.19
N VAL A 27 7.16 2.94 -7.88
CA VAL A 27 6.28 3.93 -7.23
C VAL A 27 6.61 5.34 -7.70
N LYS A 28 7.89 5.69 -7.67
CA LYS A 28 8.36 7.01 -8.11
C LYS A 28 8.01 7.29 -9.57
N GLY A 29 8.23 6.31 -10.43
CA GLY A 29 7.93 6.46 -11.87
C GLY A 29 6.44 6.64 -12.13
N ILE A 30 5.60 5.87 -11.46
CA ILE A 30 4.16 5.92 -11.64
C ILE A 30 3.58 7.25 -11.11
N TYR A 31 4.04 7.70 -9.94
CA TYR A 31 3.58 8.98 -9.38
C TYR A 31 4.01 10.17 -10.26
N ALA A 32 5.21 10.09 -10.83
CA ALA A 32 5.68 11.12 -11.74
C ALA A 32 4.88 11.17 -13.04
N SER A 33 4.34 10.02 -13.48
CA SER A 33 3.53 9.95 -14.70
C SER A 33 2.13 10.52 -14.55
N GLU A 34 1.62 10.58 -13.32
CA GLU A 34 0.24 10.99 -13.00
C GLU A 34 -0.82 10.13 -13.71
N ASP A 35 -0.47 8.90 -14.08
CA ASP A 35 -1.37 7.96 -14.75
C ASP A 35 -2.19 7.20 -13.72
N LEU A 36 -3.50 7.46 -13.67
CA LEU A 36 -4.40 6.86 -12.70
C LEU A 36 -4.52 5.34 -12.86
N GLU A 37 -4.51 4.86 -14.09
CA GLU A 37 -4.58 3.41 -14.35
C GLU A 37 -3.36 2.70 -13.78
N LEU A 38 -2.17 3.26 -13.99
CA LEU A 38 -0.93 2.71 -13.43
C LEU A 38 -0.93 2.79 -11.90
N MET A 39 -1.51 3.83 -11.32
CA MET A 39 -1.64 3.95 -9.87
C MET A 39 -2.56 2.88 -9.30
N HIS A 40 -3.67 2.58 -9.97
CA HIS A 40 -4.57 1.49 -9.56
C HIS A 40 -3.90 0.13 -9.67
N ASP A 41 -3.18 -0.13 -10.77
CA ASP A 41 -2.41 -1.37 -10.92
C ASP A 41 -1.36 -1.53 -9.83
N LEU A 42 -0.69 -0.44 -9.48
CA LEU A 42 0.29 -0.42 -8.40
C LEU A 42 -0.36 -0.77 -7.06
N ALA A 43 -1.52 -0.18 -6.77
CA ALA A 43 -2.25 -0.45 -5.53
C ALA A 43 -2.68 -1.92 -5.46
N ASP A 44 -3.17 -2.49 -6.56
CA ASP A 44 -3.55 -3.90 -6.62
C ASP A 44 -2.36 -4.81 -6.36
N ASP A 45 -1.21 -4.50 -6.95
CA ASP A 45 0.02 -5.28 -6.75
C ASP A 45 0.50 -5.20 -5.30
N PHE A 46 0.40 -4.03 -4.67
CA PHE A 46 0.75 -3.89 -3.27
C PHE A 46 -0.23 -4.62 -2.35
N ALA A 47 -1.51 -4.68 -2.71
CA ALA A 47 -2.48 -5.47 -1.95
C ALA A 47 -2.12 -6.96 -1.97
N ILE A 48 -1.78 -7.48 -3.13
CA ILE A 48 -1.35 -8.88 -3.28
C ILE A 48 -0.06 -9.13 -2.50
N LEU A 49 0.90 -8.21 -2.60
CA LEU A 49 2.17 -8.31 -1.87
C LEU A 49 1.93 -8.32 -0.36
N ALA A 50 1.08 -7.44 0.13
CA ALA A 50 0.82 -7.28 1.56
C ALA A 50 0.09 -8.49 2.16
N PHE A 51 -0.86 -9.07 1.45
CA PHE A 51 -1.73 -10.11 1.97
C PHE A 51 -1.43 -11.50 1.41
N GLY A 52 -0.44 -11.61 0.55
CA GLY A 52 0.06 -12.87 0.02
C GLY A 52 -0.55 -13.29 -1.31
N ASP A 53 -1.84 -13.10 -1.52
CA ASP A 53 -2.52 -13.39 -2.76
C ASP A 53 -3.78 -12.53 -2.92
N GLU A 54 -4.39 -12.60 -4.11
CA GLU A 54 -5.58 -11.81 -4.45
C GLU A 54 -6.77 -12.16 -3.56
N LYS A 55 -6.96 -13.43 -3.26
CA LYS A 55 -8.08 -13.89 -2.44
C LYS A 55 -7.98 -13.33 -1.02
N ASN A 56 -6.81 -13.40 -0.41
CA ASN A 56 -6.59 -12.85 0.92
C ASN A 56 -6.75 -11.32 0.93
N ALA A 57 -6.29 -10.65 -0.12
CA ALA A 57 -6.46 -9.21 -0.26
C ALA A 57 -7.95 -8.85 -0.29
N GLU A 58 -8.75 -9.57 -1.08
CA GLU A 58 -10.19 -9.36 -1.13
C GLU A 58 -10.86 -9.60 0.22
N GLU A 59 -10.47 -10.65 0.94
CA GLU A 59 -11.01 -10.94 2.26
C GLU A 59 -10.71 -9.81 3.27
N LYS A 60 -9.51 -9.28 3.23
CA LYS A 60 -9.08 -8.23 4.17
C LYS A 60 -9.67 -6.87 3.83
N LEU A 61 -9.85 -6.56 2.57
CA LEU A 61 -10.28 -5.25 2.11
C LEU A 61 -11.74 -5.20 1.66
N GLY A 62 -12.38 -6.33 1.50
CA GLY A 62 -13.69 -6.43 0.87
C GLY A 62 -14.85 -5.73 1.58
N LYS A 63 -14.68 -5.36 2.84
CA LYS A 63 -15.71 -4.64 3.61
C LYS A 63 -15.58 -3.12 3.48
N LEU A 64 -14.50 -2.65 2.86
CA LEU A 64 -14.23 -1.23 2.69
C LEU A 64 -14.86 -0.72 1.41
N THR A 65 -15.23 0.55 1.41
CA THR A 65 -15.62 1.22 0.16
C THR A 65 -14.36 1.44 -0.71
N ALA A 66 -14.56 1.76 -1.98
CA ALA A 66 -13.44 2.01 -2.89
C ALA A 66 -12.50 3.10 -2.37
N LEU A 67 -13.05 4.21 -1.85
CA LEU A 67 -12.23 5.30 -1.32
C LEU A 67 -11.49 4.89 -0.05
N GLU A 68 -12.14 4.12 0.83
CA GLU A 68 -11.51 3.62 2.05
C GLU A 68 -10.40 2.64 1.72
N GLU A 69 -10.62 1.77 0.74
CA GLU A 69 -9.61 0.82 0.28
C GLU A 69 -8.40 1.55 -0.30
N ASP A 70 -8.62 2.60 -1.10
CA ASP A 70 -7.55 3.43 -1.64
C ASP A 70 -6.70 4.06 -0.53
N GLU A 71 -7.34 4.58 0.52
CA GLU A 71 -6.63 5.15 1.68
C GLU A 71 -5.80 4.11 2.42
N VAL A 72 -6.36 2.91 2.63
CA VAL A 72 -5.64 1.81 3.27
C VAL A 72 -4.43 1.41 2.44
N LEU A 73 -4.61 1.22 1.13
CA LEU A 73 -3.51 0.83 0.24
C LEU A 73 -2.43 1.89 0.16
N MET A 74 -2.79 3.17 0.16
CA MET A 74 -1.81 4.26 0.21
C MET A 74 -0.98 4.20 1.49
N THR A 75 -1.62 3.94 2.63
CA THR A 75 -0.93 3.80 3.91
C THR A 75 0.01 2.60 3.90
N ILE A 76 -0.41 1.48 3.30
CA ILE A 76 0.41 0.28 3.16
C ILE A 76 1.62 0.57 2.27
N ILE A 77 1.42 1.21 1.12
CA ILE A 77 2.51 1.59 0.21
C ILE A 77 3.53 2.46 0.94
N ASN A 78 3.07 3.50 1.65
CA ASN A 78 3.94 4.39 2.39
C ASN A 78 4.71 3.65 3.48
N SER A 79 4.08 2.69 4.15
CA SER A 79 4.74 1.87 5.17
C SER A 79 5.85 1.01 4.58
N TYR A 80 5.62 0.39 3.42
CA TYR A 80 6.65 -0.38 2.73
C TYR A 80 7.81 0.49 2.25
N MET A 81 7.50 1.71 1.81
CA MET A 81 8.53 2.64 1.30
C MET A 81 9.28 3.35 2.42
N GLY A 82 8.86 3.17 3.67
CA GLY A 82 9.47 3.84 4.81
C GLY A 82 9.12 5.32 4.90
N VAL A 83 8.05 5.74 4.24
CA VAL A 83 7.57 7.13 4.28
C VAL A 83 6.59 7.27 5.44
N LYS A 84 6.80 8.26 6.29
CA LYS A 84 5.88 8.52 7.39
C LYS A 84 4.60 9.16 6.88
N ASP A 85 3.48 8.75 7.49
CA ASP A 85 2.21 9.39 7.26
C ASP A 85 2.30 10.86 7.69
N PRO A 86 1.82 11.82 6.87
CA PRO A 86 1.81 13.23 7.25
C PRO A 86 1.14 13.52 8.59
N LEU A 87 0.16 12.71 8.98
CA LEU A 87 -0.51 12.85 10.27
C LEU A 87 0.39 12.48 11.45
N GLU A 88 1.38 11.62 11.24
CA GLU A 88 2.36 11.23 12.26
C GLU A 88 3.47 12.25 12.39
N THR A 89 3.72 13.02 11.36
CA THR A 89 4.77 14.04 11.36
C THR A 89 4.31 15.39 11.85
N GLY A 90 3.03 15.53 12.19
CA GLY A 90 2.45 16.77 12.68
C GLY A 90 2.76 17.11 14.13
N ASP A 91 3.62 16.38 14.76
CA ASP A 91 4.00 16.58 16.17
C ASP A 91 4.89 17.79 16.38
#